data_c18ef5dad89e1ac39c0fe05f3cc3428b
#
_entry.id   c18ef5dad89e1ac39c0fe05f3cc3428b
#
_cell.length_a   1.000
_cell.length_b   1.000
_cell.length_c   1.000
_cell.angle_alpha   90.00
_cell.angle_beta   90.00
_cell.angle_gamma   90.00
#
_symmetry.space_group_name_H-M   'P 1'
#
loop_
_entity.id
_entity.type
_entity.pdbx_description
1 polymer ?
#
loop_
_entity_poly.entity_id
_entity_poly.type
_entity_poly.pdbx_seq_one_letter_code
_entity_poly.pdbx_strand_id
1 'polypeptide(L)'
;VRLKEQSQRFEKHLLEVKRETPLHPALKWYPWTSLGQFAILDDMLGGDTGALLKMIGHDTALDVGCGDGDISFFLESLGARVDAVDNAYSNYNALYGVRALKEALQSPLRFQATDIDTHPNFPAAHYGFTLMLGVLYHLKNPYLVLEELARRSDHIFLSTRIAQLAPDRKTGYGGNPVAYLVEEDELNADDTNFWIFTEEGLKRIVRRAGWDITHYVATGPVATSDPVTPKGDARAYIVAKSRLSGRPVDFRLVDGWHHLENERWRWTARKFSVEMEAPVKESATLQFAFHLPDPVIAQHVAVTLNARVSGEALPPITYTSAGAQSYSARLNSAAGLVRVDFELDHAIGPIPADPRELGLQVDFSGASPISIR
;
A
#
# COMPACT_ATOMS: atom_id res chain seq x y z
N VAL A 1 5.40 -27.72 -14.28
CA VAL A 1 6.77 -27.36 -13.86
C VAL A 1 6.65 -26.51 -12.62
N ARG A 2 7.42 -26.80 -11.55
CA ARG A 2 7.37 -26.05 -10.27
C ARG A 2 7.82 -24.60 -10.47
N LEU A 3 7.23 -23.69 -9.68
CA LEU A 3 7.56 -22.24 -9.72
C LEU A 3 9.07 -21.99 -9.52
N LYS A 4 9.68 -22.70 -8.58
CA LYS A 4 11.13 -22.66 -8.30
C LYS A 4 11.99 -23.03 -9.50
N GLU A 5 11.59 -24.04 -10.30
CA GLU A 5 12.34 -24.45 -11.49
C GLU A 5 12.18 -23.42 -12.62
N GLN A 6 11.00 -22.82 -12.74
CA GLN A 6 10.74 -21.75 -13.70
C GLN A 6 11.57 -20.50 -13.38
N SER A 7 11.60 -20.08 -12.10
CA SER A 7 12.40 -18.92 -11.68
C SER A 7 13.88 -19.13 -11.92
N GLN A 8 14.42 -20.32 -11.64
CA GLN A 8 15.83 -20.66 -11.90
C GLN A 8 16.19 -20.65 -13.40
N ARG A 9 15.28 -21.12 -14.26
CA ARG A 9 15.49 -21.05 -15.73
C ARG A 9 15.46 -19.62 -16.22
N PHE A 10 14.50 -18.86 -15.72
CA PHE A 10 14.37 -17.46 -16.09
C PHE A 10 15.57 -16.62 -15.62
N GLU A 11 16.08 -16.88 -14.41
CA GLU A 11 17.29 -16.24 -13.89
C GLU A 11 18.49 -16.42 -14.82
N LYS A 12 18.73 -17.65 -15.31
CA LYS A 12 19.80 -17.92 -16.28
C LYS A 12 19.63 -17.12 -17.56
N HIS A 13 18.41 -17.10 -18.12
CA HIS A 13 18.09 -16.30 -19.29
C HIS A 13 18.33 -14.80 -19.04
N LEU A 14 17.87 -14.30 -17.90
CA LEU A 14 18.03 -12.88 -17.57
C LEU A 14 19.51 -12.48 -17.39
N LEU A 15 20.33 -13.37 -16.82
CA LEU A 15 21.78 -13.15 -16.74
C LEU A 15 22.45 -13.10 -18.12
N GLU A 16 21.95 -13.84 -19.11
CA GLU A 16 22.40 -13.74 -20.50
C GLU A 16 22.01 -12.41 -21.09
N VAL A 17 20.77 -11.99 -20.93
CA VAL A 17 20.29 -10.68 -21.39
C VAL A 17 21.09 -9.55 -20.74
N LYS A 18 21.35 -9.60 -19.43
CA LYS A 18 22.16 -8.59 -18.72
C LYS A 18 23.59 -8.51 -19.26
N ARG A 19 24.19 -9.62 -19.69
CA ARG A 19 25.53 -9.62 -20.32
C ARG A 19 25.53 -9.00 -21.69
N GLU A 20 24.47 -9.17 -22.45
CA GLU A 20 24.31 -8.61 -23.81
C GLU A 20 23.81 -7.16 -23.82
N THR A 21 23.31 -6.67 -22.69
CA THR A 21 22.76 -5.33 -22.52
C THR A 21 23.66 -4.50 -21.61
N PRO A 22 24.69 -3.81 -22.15
CA PRO A 22 25.61 -3.04 -21.32
C PRO A 22 24.92 -1.81 -20.72
N LEU A 23 25.12 -1.60 -19.42
CA LEU A 23 24.80 -0.32 -18.78
C LEU A 23 25.91 0.70 -19.05
N HIS A 24 25.61 1.98 -18.74
CA HIS A 24 26.65 3.00 -18.72
C HIS A 24 27.83 2.57 -17.81
N PRO A 25 29.11 2.79 -18.19
CA PRO A 25 30.28 2.29 -17.43
C PRO A 25 30.33 2.67 -15.96
N ALA A 26 29.67 3.75 -15.55
CA ALA A 26 29.56 4.17 -14.15
C ALA A 26 28.48 3.40 -13.36
N LEU A 27 27.64 2.63 -14.02
CA LEU A 27 26.53 1.89 -13.42
C LEU A 27 26.81 0.40 -13.40
N LYS A 28 26.21 -0.30 -12.46
CA LYS A 28 26.28 -1.76 -12.34
C LYS A 28 24.87 -2.34 -12.21
N TRP A 29 24.72 -3.56 -12.68
CA TRP A 29 23.55 -4.37 -12.38
C TRP A 29 23.41 -4.60 -10.88
N TYR A 30 22.17 -4.68 -10.41
CA TYR A 30 21.86 -5.03 -9.02
C TYR A 30 22.50 -6.37 -8.67
N PRO A 31 23.38 -6.45 -7.65
CA PRO A 31 24.23 -7.61 -7.45
C PRO A 31 23.55 -8.77 -6.72
N TRP A 32 22.38 -8.55 -6.14
CA TRP A 32 21.66 -9.57 -5.37
C TRP A 32 20.54 -10.18 -6.20
N THR A 33 20.45 -11.51 -6.21
CA THR A 33 19.37 -12.20 -6.87
C THR A 33 18.12 -12.20 -6.01
N SER A 34 17.00 -11.75 -6.57
CA SER A 34 15.68 -11.79 -5.93
C SER A 34 14.86 -13.01 -6.36
N LEU A 35 15.17 -13.62 -7.50
CA LEU A 35 14.43 -14.76 -8.05
C LEU A 35 14.57 -16.04 -7.21
N GLY A 36 15.66 -16.20 -6.47
CA GLY A 36 15.84 -17.31 -5.53
C GLY A 36 14.77 -17.40 -4.44
N GLN A 37 14.10 -16.26 -4.11
CA GLN A 37 13.02 -16.23 -3.13
C GLN A 37 11.76 -16.97 -3.59
N PHE A 38 11.60 -17.18 -4.90
CA PHE A 38 10.49 -17.98 -5.44
C PHE A 38 10.58 -19.47 -5.06
N ALA A 39 11.74 -19.98 -4.64
CA ALA A 39 11.84 -21.32 -4.07
C ALA A 39 11.07 -21.42 -2.75
N ILE A 40 11.13 -20.36 -1.92
CA ILE A 40 10.40 -20.30 -0.64
C ILE A 40 8.89 -20.16 -0.91
N LEU A 41 8.51 -19.28 -1.84
CA LEU A 41 7.11 -19.12 -2.21
C LEU A 41 6.53 -20.43 -2.78
N ASP A 42 7.29 -21.14 -3.63
CA ASP A 42 6.90 -22.42 -4.20
C ASP A 42 6.59 -23.47 -3.11
N ASP A 43 7.46 -23.55 -2.09
CA ASP A 43 7.27 -24.46 -0.96
C ASP A 43 6.08 -24.04 -0.08
N MET A 44 5.87 -22.73 0.16
CA MET A 44 4.69 -22.21 0.88
C MET A 44 3.39 -22.51 0.17
N LEU A 45 3.36 -22.49 -1.17
CA LEU A 45 2.19 -22.78 -2.01
C LEU A 45 2.05 -24.28 -2.35
N GLY A 46 2.82 -25.14 -1.72
CA GLY A 46 2.75 -26.60 -1.91
C GLY A 46 3.22 -27.07 -3.29
N GLY A 47 4.05 -26.27 -3.99
CA GLY A 47 4.58 -26.58 -5.32
C GLY A 47 3.58 -26.34 -6.47
N ASP A 48 2.46 -25.72 -6.22
CA ASP A 48 1.45 -25.41 -7.24
C ASP A 48 1.71 -24.03 -7.88
N THR A 49 2.33 -24.01 -9.05
CA THR A 49 2.53 -22.79 -9.84
C THR A 49 1.21 -22.11 -10.17
N GLY A 50 0.14 -22.89 -10.37
CA GLY A 50 -1.20 -22.36 -10.60
C GLY A 50 -1.77 -21.58 -9.41
N ALA A 51 -1.29 -21.85 -8.18
CA ALA A 51 -1.74 -21.11 -7.00
C ALA A 51 -1.34 -19.64 -7.08
N LEU A 52 -0.10 -19.31 -7.47
CA LEU A 52 0.34 -17.93 -7.65
C LEU A 52 -0.51 -17.20 -8.71
N LEU A 53 -0.70 -17.82 -9.88
CA LEU A 53 -1.49 -17.21 -10.95
C LEU A 53 -2.96 -17.05 -10.55
N LYS A 54 -3.51 -17.97 -9.76
CA LYS A 54 -4.87 -17.84 -9.19
C LYS A 54 -4.96 -16.68 -8.19
N MET A 55 -3.92 -16.46 -7.39
CA MET A 55 -3.87 -15.33 -6.44
C MET A 55 -3.76 -13.99 -7.17
N ILE A 56 -3.03 -13.92 -8.29
CA ILE A 56 -2.99 -12.74 -9.16
C ILE A 56 -4.36 -12.57 -9.84
N GLY A 57 -4.99 -13.66 -10.25
CA GLY A 57 -6.31 -13.67 -10.90
C GLY A 57 -6.29 -12.98 -12.27
N HIS A 58 -7.32 -12.17 -12.53
CA HIS A 58 -7.42 -11.34 -13.74
C HIS A 58 -6.82 -9.93 -13.53
N ASP A 59 -6.37 -9.64 -12.32
CA ASP A 59 -5.77 -8.38 -11.94
C ASP A 59 -4.30 -8.28 -12.36
N THR A 60 -3.68 -7.19 -11.93
CA THR A 60 -2.26 -6.92 -12.11
C THR A 60 -1.52 -7.36 -10.85
N ALA A 61 -0.31 -7.87 -10.97
CA ALA A 61 0.62 -8.01 -9.86
C ALA A 61 1.38 -6.71 -9.63
N LEU A 62 1.73 -6.41 -8.37
CA LEU A 62 2.58 -5.27 -8.01
C LEU A 62 3.92 -5.76 -7.47
N ASP A 63 5.01 -5.24 -8.03
CA ASP A 63 6.38 -5.46 -7.56
C ASP A 63 6.90 -4.18 -6.89
N VAL A 64 7.04 -4.21 -5.56
CA VAL A 64 7.47 -3.07 -4.74
C VAL A 64 8.95 -3.21 -4.41
N GLY A 65 9.74 -2.19 -4.79
CA GLY A 65 11.20 -2.24 -4.73
C GLY A 65 11.78 -3.14 -5.81
N CYS A 66 11.39 -2.90 -7.05
CA CYS A 66 11.64 -3.80 -8.17
C CYS A 66 13.12 -3.96 -8.55
N GLY A 67 14.02 -3.09 -8.08
CA GLY A 67 15.44 -3.11 -8.45
C GLY A 67 15.65 -3.00 -9.96
N ASP A 68 16.24 -4.03 -10.57
CA ASP A 68 16.40 -4.13 -12.02
C ASP A 68 15.14 -4.69 -12.72
N GLY A 69 14.09 -5.07 -11.98
CA GLY A 69 12.87 -5.64 -12.53
C GLY A 69 12.89 -7.17 -12.66
N ASP A 70 13.85 -7.86 -12.10
CA ASP A 70 14.03 -9.32 -12.25
C ASP A 70 12.75 -10.10 -11.90
N ILE A 71 12.08 -9.72 -10.81
CA ILE A 71 10.81 -10.32 -10.37
C ILE A 71 9.69 -9.96 -11.35
N SER A 72 9.59 -8.69 -11.72
CA SER A 72 8.57 -8.19 -12.64
C SER A 72 8.61 -8.95 -13.97
N PHE A 73 9.78 -9.05 -14.61
CA PHE A 73 9.94 -9.77 -15.88
C PHE A 73 9.70 -11.27 -15.74
N PHE A 74 10.05 -11.86 -14.60
CA PHE A 74 9.71 -13.26 -14.34
C PHE A 74 8.19 -13.48 -14.30
N LEU A 75 7.44 -12.64 -13.57
CA LEU A 75 5.99 -12.73 -13.52
C LEU A 75 5.35 -12.53 -14.90
N GLU A 76 5.86 -11.60 -15.70
CA GLU A 76 5.43 -11.44 -17.10
C GLU A 76 5.68 -12.71 -17.92
N SER A 77 6.81 -13.38 -17.73
CA SER A 77 7.11 -14.65 -18.40
C SER A 77 6.14 -15.79 -18.06
N LEU A 78 5.44 -15.67 -16.91
CA LEU A 78 4.36 -16.56 -16.50
C LEU A 78 2.98 -16.15 -17.07
N GLY A 79 2.91 -15.02 -17.79
CA GLY A 79 1.69 -14.48 -18.38
C GLY A 79 0.94 -13.48 -17.49
N ALA A 80 1.51 -13.04 -16.37
CA ALA A 80 0.91 -12.01 -15.53
C ALA A 80 1.09 -10.60 -16.11
N ARG A 81 0.13 -9.71 -15.86
CA ARG A 81 0.34 -8.27 -16.00
C ARG A 81 1.02 -7.76 -14.74
N VAL A 82 2.01 -6.88 -14.88
CA VAL A 82 2.81 -6.42 -13.76
C VAL A 82 2.95 -4.90 -13.78
N ASP A 83 2.80 -4.30 -12.62
CA ASP A 83 3.24 -2.95 -12.33
C ASP A 83 4.43 -3.03 -11.37
N ALA A 84 5.43 -2.18 -11.58
CA ALA A 84 6.60 -2.10 -10.73
C ALA A 84 6.78 -0.70 -10.17
N VAL A 85 7.18 -0.60 -8.91
CA VAL A 85 7.52 0.68 -8.28
C VAL A 85 8.84 0.58 -7.54
N ASP A 86 9.64 1.65 -7.58
CA ASP A 86 10.87 1.76 -6.80
C ASP A 86 11.22 3.23 -6.55
N ASN A 87 12.02 3.48 -5.51
CA ASN A 87 12.52 4.82 -5.22
C ASN A 87 13.82 5.07 -5.99
N ALA A 88 13.82 6.03 -6.91
CA ALA A 88 14.97 6.32 -7.75
C ALA A 88 16.23 6.75 -6.98
N TYR A 89 16.09 7.31 -5.78
CA TYR A 89 17.22 7.77 -4.96
C TYR A 89 17.92 6.63 -4.24
N SER A 90 17.16 5.65 -3.72
CA SER A 90 17.72 4.49 -3.02
C SER A 90 17.96 3.29 -3.94
N ASN A 91 17.44 3.31 -5.16
CA ASN A 91 17.67 2.25 -6.14
C ASN A 91 19.16 2.20 -6.56
N TYR A 92 19.74 1.00 -6.57
CA TYR A 92 21.15 0.72 -6.76
C TYR A 92 21.77 1.38 -8.02
N ASN A 93 20.99 1.54 -9.08
CA ASN A 93 21.44 2.14 -10.34
C ASN A 93 20.47 3.22 -10.87
N ALA A 94 19.71 3.85 -9.96
CA ALA A 94 18.75 4.90 -10.27
C ALA A 94 17.74 4.52 -11.38
N LEU A 95 17.29 3.26 -11.35
CA LEU A 95 16.32 2.66 -12.29
C LEU A 95 16.82 2.52 -13.73
N TYR A 96 18.11 2.68 -13.98
CA TYR A 96 18.64 2.43 -15.32
C TYR A 96 18.59 0.94 -15.67
N GLY A 97 18.77 0.04 -14.70
CA GLY A 97 18.71 -1.41 -14.91
C GLY A 97 17.35 -1.87 -15.42
N VAL A 98 16.27 -1.49 -14.76
CA VAL A 98 14.91 -1.88 -15.17
C VAL A 98 14.55 -1.30 -16.56
N ARG A 99 14.99 -0.08 -16.87
CA ARG A 99 14.78 0.52 -18.19
C ARG A 99 15.49 -0.25 -19.30
N ALA A 100 16.77 -0.57 -19.09
CA ALA A 100 17.57 -1.31 -20.05
C ALA A 100 17.00 -2.71 -20.32
N LEU A 101 16.60 -3.43 -19.25
CA LEU A 101 15.97 -4.75 -19.39
C LEU A 101 14.60 -4.69 -20.03
N LYS A 102 13.79 -3.69 -19.70
CA LYS A 102 12.49 -3.49 -20.35
C LYS A 102 12.64 -3.33 -21.88
N GLU A 103 13.63 -2.55 -22.33
CA GLU A 103 13.92 -2.36 -23.74
C GLU A 103 14.44 -3.65 -24.37
N ALA A 104 15.45 -4.30 -23.77
CA ALA A 104 16.05 -5.52 -24.28
C ALA A 104 15.04 -6.69 -24.40
N LEU A 105 14.13 -6.81 -23.44
CA LEU A 105 13.07 -7.84 -23.42
C LEU A 105 11.82 -7.43 -24.20
N GLN A 106 11.75 -6.20 -24.73
CA GLN A 106 10.55 -5.62 -25.34
C GLN A 106 9.30 -5.77 -24.43
N SER A 107 9.49 -5.58 -23.13
CA SER A 107 8.49 -5.84 -22.12
C SER A 107 7.43 -4.73 -22.06
N PRO A 108 6.13 -5.09 -21.89
CA PRO A 108 5.06 -4.13 -21.63
C PRO A 108 5.05 -3.58 -20.19
N LEU A 109 5.97 -3.99 -19.32
CA LEU A 109 6.05 -3.61 -17.92
C LEU A 109 5.78 -2.11 -17.71
N ARG A 110 4.81 -1.80 -16.86
CA ARG A 110 4.64 -0.43 -16.37
C ARG A 110 5.49 -0.28 -15.11
N PHE A 111 6.45 0.64 -15.11
CA PHE A 111 7.18 0.96 -13.89
C PHE A 111 7.12 2.45 -13.60
N GLN A 112 7.09 2.77 -12.31
CA GLN A 112 7.00 4.13 -11.81
C GLN A 112 8.06 4.37 -10.73
N ALA A 113 8.81 5.47 -10.89
CA ALA A 113 9.65 5.98 -9.82
C ALA A 113 8.76 6.68 -8.79
N THR A 114 8.72 6.17 -7.56
CA THR A 114 7.90 6.74 -6.48
C THR A 114 8.53 6.50 -5.12
N ASP A 115 8.39 7.46 -4.23
CA ASP A 115 8.67 7.27 -2.81
C ASP A 115 7.38 6.85 -2.09
N ILE A 116 7.21 5.53 -1.94
CA ILE A 116 6.04 4.96 -1.27
C ILE A 116 6.00 5.24 0.23
N ASP A 117 7.11 5.64 0.81
CA ASP A 117 7.26 5.87 2.25
C ASP A 117 6.63 7.20 2.69
N THR A 118 6.61 8.18 1.81
CA THR A 118 6.01 9.50 2.07
C THR A 118 4.70 9.70 1.31
N HIS A 119 4.60 9.18 0.09
CA HIS A 119 3.42 9.31 -0.78
C HIS A 119 3.14 7.98 -1.48
N PRO A 120 2.46 7.03 -0.82
CA PRO A 120 2.11 5.75 -1.43
C PRO A 120 1.22 5.95 -2.66
N ASN A 121 1.83 6.08 -3.82
CA ASN A 121 1.15 6.21 -5.11
C ASN A 121 1.53 5.04 -6.02
N PHE A 122 0.53 4.30 -6.47
CA PHE A 122 0.68 3.10 -7.26
C PHE A 122 -0.02 3.23 -8.60
N PRO A 123 0.52 2.60 -9.68
CA PRO A 123 -0.02 2.71 -11.04
C PRO A 123 -1.47 2.24 -11.23
N ALA A 124 -1.96 1.34 -10.39
CA ALA A 124 -3.34 0.86 -10.42
C ALA A 124 -4.03 1.01 -9.06
N ALA A 125 -5.36 1.07 -9.09
CA ALA A 125 -6.18 1.17 -7.88
C ALA A 125 -6.23 -0.14 -7.09
N HIS A 126 -6.06 -1.30 -7.76
CA HIS A 126 -6.13 -2.62 -7.13
C HIS A 126 -5.16 -3.62 -7.79
N TYR A 127 -4.69 -4.58 -6.97
CA TYR A 127 -3.80 -5.66 -7.35
C TYR A 127 -4.28 -6.99 -6.78
N GLY A 128 -4.21 -8.07 -7.54
CA GLY A 128 -4.49 -9.41 -7.02
C GLY A 128 -3.38 -9.90 -6.09
N PHE A 129 -2.13 -9.51 -6.39
CA PHE A 129 -0.97 -9.98 -5.64
C PHE A 129 0.14 -8.92 -5.63
N THR A 130 0.67 -8.64 -4.45
CA THR A 130 1.80 -7.72 -4.27
C THR A 130 3.02 -8.50 -3.78
N LEU A 131 4.19 -8.21 -4.36
CA LEU A 131 5.48 -8.66 -3.87
C LEU A 131 6.22 -7.47 -3.25
N MET A 132 6.72 -7.65 -2.01
CA MET A 132 7.53 -6.67 -1.30
C MET A 132 8.70 -7.39 -0.64
N LEU A 133 9.77 -7.62 -1.41
CA LEU A 133 10.85 -8.50 -1.05
C LEU A 133 12.13 -7.73 -0.71
N GLY A 134 12.46 -7.69 0.59
CA GLY A 134 13.65 -6.97 1.06
C GLY A 134 13.48 -5.45 1.15
N VAL A 135 12.25 -4.94 1.23
CA VAL A 135 11.94 -3.51 1.24
C VAL A 135 11.53 -3.00 2.61
N LEU A 136 10.84 -3.81 3.41
CA LEU A 136 10.18 -3.33 4.64
C LEU A 136 11.14 -2.63 5.61
N TYR A 137 12.38 -3.13 5.75
CA TYR A 137 13.37 -2.54 6.66
C TYR A 137 13.99 -1.24 6.15
N HIS A 138 13.78 -0.87 4.88
CA HIS A 138 14.17 0.40 4.30
C HIS A 138 13.11 1.50 4.45
N LEU A 139 11.91 1.18 4.93
CA LEU A 139 10.82 2.16 5.08
C LEU A 139 10.91 2.88 6.43
N LYS A 140 10.75 4.20 6.43
CA LYS A 140 10.58 5.01 7.64
C LYS A 140 9.21 4.78 8.26
N ASN A 141 8.18 4.59 7.40
CA ASN A 141 6.77 4.43 7.77
C ASN A 141 6.21 3.06 7.36
N PRO A 142 6.79 1.94 7.81
CA PRO A 142 6.42 0.61 7.34
C PRO A 142 4.95 0.25 7.60
N TYR A 143 4.35 0.78 8.68
CA TYR A 143 2.93 0.58 8.98
C TYR A 143 2.04 1.22 7.92
N LEU A 144 2.30 2.48 7.55
CA LEU A 144 1.54 3.20 6.53
C LEU A 144 1.55 2.45 5.19
N VAL A 145 2.74 2.05 4.74
CA VAL A 145 2.90 1.33 3.47
C VAL A 145 2.18 -0.02 3.48
N LEU A 146 2.33 -0.79 4.57
CA LEU A 146 1.63 -2.09 4.70
C LEU A 146 0.10 -1.91 4.70
N GLU A 147 -0.43 -0.88 5.36
CA GLU A 147 -1.87 -0.61 5.40
C GLU A 147 -2.39 -0.17 4.02
N GLU A 148 -1.68 0.71 3.32
CA GLU A 148 -2.05 1.15 1.96
C GLU A 148 -2.02 -0.02 0.96
N LEU A 149 -1.01 -0.90 1.05
CA LEU A 149 -0.99 -2.12 0.26
C LEU A 149 -2.14 -3.07 0.61
N ALA A 150 -2.52 -3.18 1.90
CA ALA A 150 -3.64 -4.01 2.31
C ALA A 150 -4.99 -3.51 1.76
N ARG A 151 -5.14 -2.21 1.57
CA ARG A 151 -6.35 -1.63 0.95
C ARG A 151 -6.44 -1.91 -0.54
N ARG A 152 -5.28 -2.07 -1.20
CA ARG A 152 -5.16 -2.15 -2.66
C ARG A 152 -4.84 -3.52 -3.20
N SER A 153 -4.53 -4.50 -2.34
CA SER A 153 -4.08 -5.82 -2.78
C SER A 153 -4.80 -6.94 -2.04
N ASP A 154 -5.20 -7.98 -2.76
CA ASP A 154 -5.82 -9.16 -2.15
C ASP A 154 -4.82 -9.99 -1.38
N HIS A 155 -3.60 -10.12 -1.91
CA HIS A 155 -2.54 -10.94 -1.31
C HIS A 155 -1.20 -10.22 -1.35
N ILE A 156 -0.33 -10.56 -0.39
CA ILE A 156 1.06 -10.10 -0.37
C ILE A 156 2.03 -11.25 -0.12
N PHE A 157 3.15 -11.25 -0.84
CA PHE A 157 4.35 -11.98 -0.48
C PHE A 157 5.41 -10.99 -0.02
N LEU A 158 5.73 -11.05 1.26
CA LEU A 158 6.63 -10.14 1.95
C LEU A 158 7.88 -10.89 2.40
N SER A 159 9.06 -10.31 2.18
CA SER A 159 10.27 -10.75 2.88
C SER A 159 11.00 -9.59 3.55
N THR A 160 11.54 -9.84 4.74
CA THR A 160 12.32 -8.85 5.48
C THR A 160 13.33 -9.52 6.40
N ARG A 161 14.36 -8.78 6.78
CA ARG A 161 15.30 -9.20 7.82
C ARG A 161 14.59 -9.21 9.18
N ILE A 162 15.00 -10.13 10.06
CA ILE A 162 14.53 -10.25 11.44
C ILE A 162 15.70 -10.42 12.41
N ALA A 163 15.48 -10.10 13.69
CA ALA A 163 16.44 -10.31 14.76
C ALA A 163 15.77 -10.89 16.01
N GLN A 164 16.48 -11.76 16.73
CA GLN A 164 16.03 -12.37 17.99
C GLN A 164 16.86 -11.91 19.18
N LEU A 165 18.03 -11.37 18.94
CA LEU A 165 18.93 -10.83 19.94
C LEU A 165 19.09 -9.32 19.78
N ALA A 166 19.42 -8.64 20.87
CA ALA A 166 19.87 -7.25 20.85
C ALA A 166 21.28 -7.14 20.20
N PRO A 167 21.75 -5.93 19.87
CA PRO A 167 23.08 -5.73 19.28
C PRO A 167 24.25 -6.33 20.07
N ASP A 168 24.10 -6.50 21.39
CA ASP A 168 25.10 -7.14 22.25
C ASP A 168 25.25 -8.65 22.01
N ARG A 169 24.34 -9.24 21.20
CA ARG A 169 24.26 -10.66 20.85
C ARG A 169 24.13 -11.62 22.04
N LYS A 170 23.69 -11.10 23.16
CA LYS A 170 23.50 -11.82 24.43
C LYS A 170 22.08 -11.67 24.95
N THR A 171 21.54 -10.46 24.88
CA THR A 171 20.21 -10.17 25.37
C THR A 171 19.19 -10.62 24.34
N GLY A 172 18.39 -11.64 24.69
CA GLY A 172 17.32 -12.13 23.84
C GLY A 172 16.06 -11.29 23.99
N TYR A 173 15.34 -11.08 22.91
CA TYR A 173 14.03 -10.40 22.95
C TYR A 173 12.88 -11.30 23.46
N GLY A 174 13.14 -12.61 23.64
CA GLY A 174 12.25 -13.54 24.36
C GLY A 174 10.84 -13.66 23.78
N GLY A 175 10.68 -13.59 22.46
CA GLY A 175 9.35 -13.63 21.82
C GLY A 175 8.55 -12.33 21.95
N ASN A 176 9.14 -11.27 22.50
CA ASN A 176 8.49 -9.96 22.56
C ASN A 176 8.40 -9.31 21.16
N PRO A 177 7.32 -8.56 20.88
CA PRO A 177 7.15 -7.84 19.63
C PRO A 177 7.96 -6.54 19.65
N VAL A 178 9.21 -6.62 19.25
CA VAL A 178 10.16 -5.49 19.23
C VAL A 178 10.43 -5.07 17.80
N ALA A 179 10.61 -3.76 17.59
CA ALA A 179 11.20 -3.16 16.42
C ALA A 179 12.46 -2.40 16.87
N TYR A 180 13.59 -2.76 16.32
CA TYR A 180 14.86 -2.06 16.55
C TYR A 180 15.03 -0.98 15.48
N LEU A 181 15.26 0.24 15.90
CA LEU A 181 15.62 1.36 15.01
C LEU A 181 17.12 1.31 14.77
N VAL A 182 17.51 1.17 13.52
CA VAL A 182 18.92 1.06 13.07
C VAL A 182 19.50 2.46 12.91
N GLU A 183 20.73 2.66 13.40
CA GLU A 183 21.51 3.88 13.16
C GLU A 183 22.18 3.84 11.78
N GLU A 184 22.51 5.02 11.23
CA GLU A 184 23.01 5.18 9.85
C GLU A 184 24.33 4.43 9.58
N ASP A 185 25.17 4.23 10.60
CA ASP A 185 26.47 3.54 10.50
C ASP A 185 26.40 2.06 10.89
N GLU A 186 25.26 1.60 11.40
CA GLU A 186 25.00 0.20 11.66
C GLU A 186 24.74 -0.56 10.34
N LEU A 187 24.48 -1.80 10.40
CA LEU A 187 24.04 -2.71 9.33
C LEU A 187 24.53 -2.34 7.91
N ASN A 188 25.79 -2.70 7.62
CA ASN A 188 26.50 -2.44 6.36
C ASN A 188 26.85 -0.97 6.07
N ALA A 189 26.74 -0.05 7.05
CA ALA A 189 26.82 1.38 6.85
C ALA A 189 25.91 1.85 5.68
N ASP A 190 24.69 1.34 5.68
CA ASP A 190 23.64 1.64 4.72
C ASP A 190 22.58 2.49 5.42
N ASP A 191 22.60 3.78 5.16
CA ASP A 191 21.71 4.80 5.75
C ASP A 191 20.24 4.66 5.32
N THR A 192 19.95 3.70 4.45
CA THR A 192 18.59 3.38 4.05
C THR A 192 17.92 2.31 4.93
N ASN A 193 18.64 1.73 5.90
CA ASN A 193 18.08 0.78 6.86
C ASN A 193 17.46 1.50 8.05
N PHE A 194 16.19 1.24 8.36
CA PHE A 194 15.47 1.87 9.48
C PHE A 194 15.00 0.88 10.54
N TRP A 195 14.38 -0.24 10.18
CA TRP A 195 13.71 -1.09 11.15
C TRP A 195 14.05 -2.56 11.00
N ILE A 196 14.54 -3.19 12.07
CA ILE A 196 14.65 -4.64 12.15
C ILE A 196 13.66 -5.15 13.21
N PHE A 197 12.75 -6.00 12.79
CA PHE A 197 11.71 -6.56 13.66
C PHE A 197 12.13 -7.90 14.25
N THR A 198 11.64 -8.21 15.45
CA THR A 198 11.55 -9.60 15.89
C THR A 198 10.46 -10.33 15.10
N GLU A 199 10.43 -11.67 15.10
CA GLU A 199 9.35 -12.42 14.45
C GLU A 199 7.97 -11.98 14.92
N GLU A 200 7.79 -11.82 16.23
CA GLU A 200 6.50 -11.39 16.80
C GLU A 200 6.20 -9.90 16.50
N GLY A 201 7.22 -9.05 16.43
CA GLY A 201 7.08 -7.66 15.98
C GLY A 201 6.59 -7.59 14.55
N LEU A 202 7.22 -8.36 13.66
CA LEU A 202 6.85 -8.44 12.25
C LEU A 202 5.42 -8.97 12.07
N LYS A 203 5.09 -10.10 12.70
CA LYS A 203 3.73 -10.66 12.63
C LYS A 203 2.68 -9.69 13.15
N ARG A 204 3.01 -8.92 14.18
CA ARG A 204 2.09 -7.94 14.77
C ARG A 204 1.87 -6.75 13.87
N ILE A 205 2.91 -6.14 13.29
CA ILE A 205 2.74 -5.00 12.37
C ILE A 205 1.96 -5.41 11.13
N VAL A 206 2.25 -6.57 10.54
CA VAL A 206 1.53 -7.12 9.39
C VAL A 206 0.04 -7.31 9.69
N ARG A 207 -0.31 -7.96 10.82
CA ARG A 207 -1.70 -8.14 11.22
C ARG A 207 -2.42 -6.82 11.49
N ARG A 208 -1.78 -5.88 12.18
CA ARG A 208 -2.38 -4.58 12.50
C ARG A 208 -2.59 -3.72 11.26
N ALA A 209 -1.74 -3.87 10.26
CA ALA A 209 -1.88 -3.19 8.97
C ALA A 209 -2.97 -3.81 8.05
N GLY A 210 -3.73 -4.79 8.55
CA GLY A 210 -4.90 -5.32 7.83
C GLY A 210 -4.68 -6.64 7.09
N TRP A 211 -3.62 -7.38 7.39
CA TRP A 211 -3.29 -8.64 6.76
C TRP A 211 -3.55 -9.85 7.65
N ASP A 212 -4.12 -10.92 7.08
CA ASP A 212 -4.18 -12.25 7.70
C ASP A 212 -3.04 -13.10 7.16
N ILE A 213 -2.09 -13.44 8.04
CA ILE A 213 -0.92 -14.25 7.68
C ILE A 213 -1.40 -15.68 7.44
N THR A 214 -1.25 -16.16 6.20
CA THR A 214 -1.61 -17.53 5.80
C THR A 214 -0.42 -18.48 5.87
N HIS A 215 0.79 -17.98 5.55
CA HIS A 215 2.04 -18.74 5.62
C HIS A 215 3.14 -17.87 6.21
N TYR A 216 3.99 -18.50 6.99
CA TYR A 216 5.16 -17.89 7.60
C TYR A 216 6.34 -18.86 7.59
N VAL A 217 7.49 -18.42 7.13
CA VAL A 217 8.76 -19.16 7.20
C VAL A 217 9.87 -18.21 7.58
N ALA A 218 10.74 -18.62 8.48
CA ALA A 218 12.00 -17.91 8.76
C ALA A 218 13.18 -18.78 8.34
N THR A 219 14.20 -18.18 7.76
CA THR A 219 15.40 -18.83 7.25
C THR A 219 16.66 -18.18 7.80
N GLY A 220 17.80 -18.89 7.70
CA GLY A 220 19.07 -18.41 8.24
C GLY A 220 19.22 -18.70 9.74
N PRO A 221 20.19 -18.07 10.42
CA PRO A 221 20.50 -18.32 11.83
C PRO A 221 19.54 -17.56 12.77
N VAL A 222 18.23 -17.85 12.71
CA VAL A 222 17.17 -17.11 13.40
C VAL A 222 17.48 -16.93 14.89
N ALA A 223 17.84 -18.01 15.60
CA ALA A 223 18.04 -17.97 17.04
C ALA A 223 19.21 -17.08 17.51
N THR A 224 20.16 -16.79 16.62
CA THR A 224 21.35 -15.99 16.92
C THR A 224 21.41 -14.69 16.11
N SER A 225 20.35 -14.37 15.40
CA SER A 225 20.25 -13.15 14.59
C SER A 225 20.15 -11.90 15.48
N ASP A 226 20.89 -10.88 15.11
CA ASP A 226 20.87 -9.56 15.73
C ASP A 226 20.64 -8.48 14.65
N PRO A 227 20.25 -7.25 15.02
CA PRO A 227 19.85 -6.25 14.03
C PRO A 227 21.00 -5.62 13.26
N VAL A 228 22.24 -5.72 13.74
CA VAL A 228 23.37 -4.92 13.22
C VAL A 228 24.47 -5.76 12.54
N THR A 229 24.54 -7.05 12.78
CA THR A 229 25.58 -7.89 12.18
C THR A 229 25.26 -8.18 10.70
N PRO A 230 26.16 -7.84 9.76
CA PRO A 230 25.94 -8.06 8.34
C PRO A 230 25.89 -9.55 7.95
N LYS A 231 26.70 -10.36 8.63
CA LYS A 231 26.79 -11.80 8.40
C LYS A 231 25.79 -12.55 9.28
N GLY A 232 25.14 -13.56 8.73
CA GLY A 232 24.13 -14.32 9.46
C GLY A 232 22.74 -13.68 9.41
N ASP A 233 22.40 -13.14 8.26
CA ASP A 233 21.09 -12.56 7.96
C ASP A 233 19.99 -13.61 8.12
N ALA A 234 19.15 -13.42 9.12
CA ALA A 234 17.91 -14.18 9.26
C ALA A 234 16.78 -13.42 8.59
N ARG A 235 16.02 -14.12 7.75
CA ARG A 235 14.90 -13.55 7.00
C ARG A 235 13.60 -14.26 7.30
N ALA A 236 12.55 -13.48 7.44
CA ALA A 236 11.18 -13.97 7.47
C ALA A 236 10.53 -13.75 6.10
N TYR A 237 9.68 -14.71 5.74
CA TYR A 237 8.84 -14.72 4.56
C TYR A 237 7.40 -14.90 5.00
N ILE A 238 6.51 -14.09 4.45
CA ILE A 238 5.09 -14.09 4.78
C ILE A 238 4.28 -14.12 3.49
N VAL A 239 3.33 -15.03 3.39
CA VAL A 239 2.19 -14.90 2.49
C VAL A 239 0.99 -14.51 3.35
N ALA A 240 0.31 -13.44 2.97
CA ALA A 240 -0.86 -13.00 3.70
C ALA A 240 -1.99 -12.57 2.75
N LYS A 241 -3.23 -12.67 3.26
CA LYS A 241 -4.44 -12.22 2.58
C LYS A 241 -4.93 -10.93 3.24
N SER A 242 -5.33 -9.96 2.45
CA SER A 242 -5.88 -8.73 2.99
C SER A 242 -7.28 -8.92 3.59
N ARG A 243 -7.53 -8.22 4.71
CA ARG A 243 -8.87 -7.98 5.25
C ARG A 243 -9.49 -6.68 4.76
N LEU A 244 -8.69 -5.83 4.11
CA LEU A 244 -9.07 -4.49 3.67
C LEU A 244 -9.28 -4.41 2.15
N SER A 245 -8.78 -5.38 1.40
CA SER A 245 -8.92 -5.49 -0.05
C SER A 245 -10.39 -5.51 -0.47
N GLY A 246 -10.69 -4.84 -1.56
CA GLY A 246 -12.07 -4.66 -2.03
C GLY A 246 -12.87 -3.63 -1.22
N ARG A 247 -12.32 -3.07 -0.15
CA ARG A 247 -12.79 -1.80 0.41
C ARG A 247 -12.16 -0.69 -0.41
N PRO A 248 -12.90 -0.01 -1.27
CA PRO A 248 -12.31 1.05 -2.06
C PRO A 248 -11.67 2.06 -1.09
N VAL A 249 -10.38 2.41 -1.29
CA VAL A 249 -9.88 3.69 -0.82
C VAL A 249 -10.44 4.69 -1.81
N ASP A 250 -11.75 4.87 -1.73
CA ASP A 250 -12.44 5.73 -2.68
C ASP A 250 -12.05 7.19 -2.46
N PHE A 251 -11.45 7.52 -1.29
CA PHE A 251 -11.10 8.89 -0.99
C PHE A 251 -10.10 9.05 0.17
N ARG A 252 -9.35 10.12 0.15
CA ARG A 252 -8.51 10.63 1.24
C ARG A 252 -9.19 11.81 1.90
N LEU A 253 -9.32 11.80 3.23
CA LEU A 253 -9.80 12.95 3.99
C LEU A 253 -8.74 14.07 3.91
N VAL A 254 -9.12 15.29 3.55
CA VAL A 254 -8.19 16.41 3.41
C VAL A 254 -8.43 17.44 4.51
N ASP A 255 -9.51 18.19 4.45
CA ASP A 255 -9.80 19.25 5.41
C ASP A 255 -11.18 19.04 6.06
N GLY A 256 -11.35 19.60 7.27
CA GLY A 256 -12.65 19.68 7.93
C GLY A 256 -13.18 18.35 8.48
N TRP A 257 -12.31 17.39 8.79
CA TRP A 257 -12.65 16.11 9.40
C TRP A 257 -12.11 16.03 10.82
N HIS A 258 -12.98 15.74 11.77
CA HIS A 258 -12.57 15.48 13.14
C HIS A 258 -12.02 14.05 13.33
N HIS A 259 -11.47 13.74 14.49
CA HIS A 259 -10.91 12.42 14.78
C HIS A 259 -11.98 11.32 14.71
N LEU A 260 -11.55 10.07 14.54
CA LEU A 260 -12.42 8.90 14.53
C LEU A 260 -12.91 8.60 15.95
N GLU A 261 -14.22 8.53 16.13
CA GLU A 261 -14.87 8.22 17.40
C GLU A 261 -15.42 6.79 17.38
N ASN A 262 -15.22 6.05 18.48
CA ASN A 262 -15.67 4.66 18.67
C ASN A 262 -15.26 3.73 17.49
N GLU A 263 -14.09 3.98 16.88
CA GLU A 263 -13.59 3.25 15.71
C GLU A 263 -14.57 3.20 14.52
N ARG A 264 -15.54 4.10 14.50
CA ARG A 264 -16.67 4.05 13.57
C ARG A 264 -16.99 5.40 12.91
N TRP A 265 -17.10 6.48 13.70
CA TRP A 265 -17.69 7.73 13.27
C TRP A 265 -16.66 8.84 13.15
N ARG A 266 -16.82 9.70 12.13
CA ARG A 266 -16.18 11.01 12.11
C ARG A 266 -17.23 12.10 11.96
N TRP A 267 -17.04 13.17 12.69
CA TRP A 267 -17.74 14.40 12.44
C TRP A 267 -17.01 15.20 11.35
N THR A 268 -17.77 15.96 10.56
CA THR A 268 -17.21 17.00 9.71
C THR A 268 -17.34 18.35 10.40
N ALA A 269 -16.49 19.32 9.99
CA ALA A 269 -16.80 20.73 10.14
C ALA A 269 -17.85 21.15 9.10
N ARG A 270 -18.26 22.39 9.10
CA ARG A 270 -19.19 22.97 8.10
C ARG A 270 -18.62 22.89 6.67
N LYS A 271 -17.31 23.08 6.54
CA LYS A 271 -16.55 22.89 5.29
C LYS A 271 -15.62 21.71 5.45
N PHE A 272 -15.66 20.79 4.51
CA PHE A 272 -14.79 19.62 4.54
C PHE A 272 -14.50 19.15 3.11
N SER A 273 -13.41 18.42 2.92
CA SER A 273 -13.01 17.97 1.61
C SER A 273 -12.37 16.59 1.62
N VAL A 274 -12.44 15.95 0.47
CA VAL A 274 -11.78 14.67 0.19
C VAL A 274 -11.06 14.74 -1.17
N GLU A 275 -10.04 13.94 -1.32
CA GLU A 275 -9.46 13.60 -2.62
C GLU A 275 -9.77 12.15 -2.94
N MET A 276 -10.15 11.86 -4.18
CA MET A 276 -10.51 10.53 -4.62
C MET A 276 -10.20 10.33 -6.11
N GLU A 277 -10.02 9.07 -6.51
CA GLU A 277 -9.88 8.73 -7.91
C GLU A 277 -11.26 8.65 -8.59
N ALA A 278 -11.43 9.41 -9.65
CA ALA A 278 -12.59 9.33 -10.51
C ALA A 278 -12.31 8.40 -11.70
N PRO A 279 -13.23 7.47 -12.02
CA PRO A 279 -13.06 6.59 -13.17
C PRO A 279 -13.09 7.40 -14.47
N VAL A 280 -12.29 7.00 -15.45
CA VAL A 280 -12.33 7.58 -16.80
C VAL A 280 -13.61 7.10 -17.49
N LYS A 281 -14.70 7.85 -17.35
CA LYS A 281 -16.00 7.60 -17.96
C LYS A 281 -16.58 8.90 -18.49
N GLU A 282 -17.39 8.80 -19.55
CA GLU A 282 -18.14 9.97 -20.09
C GLU A 282 -19.18 10.50 -19.10
N SER A 283 -19.64 9.70 -18.17
CA SER A 283 -20.51 10.12 -17.08
C SER A 283 -20.22 9.29 -15.83
N ALA A 284 -20.07 9.97 -14.71
CA ALA A 284 -19.91 9.37 -13.40
C ALA A 284 -20.89 10.00 -12.42
N THR A 285 -21.15 9.37 -11.28
CA THR A 285 -22.02 9.89 -10.23
C THR A 285 -21.26 9.93 -8.91
N LEU A 286 -21.14 11.13 -8.31
CA LEU A 286 -20.70 11.29 -6.94
C LEU A 286 -21.81 10.84 -6.00
N GLN A 287 -21.50 9.96 -5.07
CA GLN A 287 -22.40 9.51 -3.99
C GLN A 287 -21.73 9.74 -2.65
N PHE A 288 -22.47 10.27 -1.69
CA PHE A 288 -22.00 10.48 -0.32
C PHE A 288 -23.12 10.15 0.67
N ALA A 289 -22.89 9.20 1.57
CA ALA A 289 -23.81 8.79 2.62
C ALA A 289 -23.35 9.33 3.98
N PHE A 290 -24.29 9.89 4.74
CA PHE A 290 -24.02 10.50 6.03
C PHE A 290 -25.25 10.48 6.93
N HIS A 291 -25.05 10.82 8.20
CA HIS A 291 -26.12 11.09 9.16
C HIS A 291 -26.18 12.59 9.44
N LEU A 292 -27.34 13.19 9.25
CA LEU A 292 -27.61 14.59 9.62
C LEU A 292 -28.13 14.63 11.06
N PRO A 293 -27.41 15.27 12.01
CA PRO A 293 -27.76 15.24 13.41
C PRO A 293 -29.06 15.99 13.73
N ASP A 294 -29.89 15.43 14.65
CA ASP A 294 -31.13 16.06 15.11
C ASP A 294 -30.96 17.52 15.57
N PRO A 295 -29.92 17.90 16.35
CA PRO A 295 -29.75 19.26 16.81
C PRO A 295 -29.61 20.31 15.68
N VAL A 296 -29.02 19.90 14.54
CA VAL A 296 -28.82 20.80 13.39
C VAL A 296 -30.18 21.16 12.78
N ILE A 297 -31.03 20.15 12.53
CA ILE A 297 -32.38 20.35 11.98
C ILE A 297 -33.30 21.06 12.98
N ALA A 298 -33.18 20.75 14.28
CA ALA A 298 -33.96 21.42 15.31
C ALA A 298 -33.68 22.93 15.39
N GLN A 299 -32.46 23.36 15.09
CA GLN A 299 -32.07 24.78 15.10
C GLN A 299 -32.37 25.51 13.79
N HIS A 300 -32.27 24.83 12.65
CA HIS A 300 -32.24 25.48 11.32
C HIS A 300 -33.38 25.08 10.38
N VAL A 301 -34.27 24.14 10.79
CA VAL A 301 -35.42 23.64 10.01
C VAL A 301 -35.00 22.91 8.72
N ALA A 302 -34.01 23.42 8.03
CA ALA A 302 -33.44 22.83 6.81
C ALA A 302 -31.93 23.07 6.75
N VAL A 303 -31.19 22.17 6.10
CA VAL A 303 -29.76 22.29 5.87
C VAL A 303 -29.42 21.95 4.43
N THR A 304 -28.67 22.82 3.77
CA THR A 304 -28.25 22.63 2.38
C THR A 304 -26.79 22.21 2.33
N LEU A 305 -26.54 21.09 1.64
CA LEU A 305 -25.19 20.62 1.32
C LEU A 305 -24.85 21.04 -0.12
N ASN A 306 -23.82 21.84 -0.24
CA ASN A 306 -23.19 22.22 -1.51
C ASN A 306 -21.97 21.33 -1.74
N ALA A 307 -21.71 20.96 -2.98
CA ALA A 307 -20.52 20.20 -3.37
C ALA A 307 -19.86 20.81 -4.62
N ARG A 308 -18.54 20.68 -4.71
CA ARG A 308 -17.73 21.03 -5.88
C ARG A 308 -16.75 19.90 -6.18
N VAL A 309 -16.55 19.59 -7.45
CA VAL A 309 -15.53 18.64 -7.90
C VAL A 309 -14.51 19.41 -8.73
N SER A 310 -13.26 19.43 -8.29
CA SER A 310 -12.17 20.19 -8.92
C SER A 310 -12.56 21.64 -9.22
N GLY A 311 -13.34 22.27 -8.31
CA GLY A 311 -13.83 23.63 -8.42
C GLY A 311 -15.15 23.81 -9.17
N GLU A 312 -15.62 22.83 -9.96
CA GLU A 312 -16.93 22.87 -10.63
C GLU A 312 -18.06 22.59 -9.63
N ALA A 313 -19.05 23.48 -9.57
CA ALA A 313 -20.19 23.34 -8.65
C ALA A 313 -21.16 22.27 -9.13
N LEU A 314 -21.61 21.45 -8.19
CA LEU A 314 -22.66 20.45 -8.38
C LEU A 314 -24.01 20.98 -7.85
N PRO A 315 -25.15 20.40 -8.26
CA PRO A 315 -26.44 20.75 -7.73
C PRO A 315 -26.51 20.63 -6.21
N PRO A 316 -26.92 21.67 -5.48
CA PRO A 316 -27.08 21.58 -4.02
C PRO A 316 -28.31 20.74 -3.66
N ILE A 317 -28.25 20.09 -2.49
CA ILE A 317 -29.40 19.36 -1.94
C ILE A 317 -29.73 19.88 -0.55
N THR A 318 -31.03 20.19 -0.33
CA THR A 318 -31.52 20.64 0.96
C THR A 318 -32.23 19.49 1.69
N TYR A 319 -31.91 19.30 2.94
CA TYR A 319 -32.47 18.29 3.83
C TYR A 319 -33.31 18.95 4.90
N THR A 320 -34.50 18.41 5.12
CA THR A 320 -35.50 18.93 6.10
C THR A 320 -35.73 17.94 7.24
N SER A 321 -35.08 16.80 7.24
CA SER A 321 -35.16 15.78 8.26
C SER A 321 -33.79 15.31 8.70
N ALA A 322 -33.64 15.04 10.00
CA ALA A 322 -32.44 14.41 10.56
C ALA A 322 -32.37 12.91 10.18
N GLY A 323 -31.28 12.26 10.56
CA GLY A 323 -31.07 10.83 10.34
C GLY A 323 -30.18 10.51 9.14
N ALA A 324 -30.28 9.27 8.65
CA ALA A 324 -29.52 8.82 7.51
C ALA A 324 -29.93 9.52 6.23
N GLN A 325 -28.98 10.15 5.56
CA GLN A 325 -29.15 10.94 4.33
C GLN A 325 -28.10 10.53 3.29
N SER A 326 -28.34 10.95 2.04
CA SER A 326 -27.39 10.80 0.97
C SER A 326 -27.38 12.01 0.03
N TYR A 327 -26.20 12.33 -0.46
CA TYR A 327 -26.01 13.27 -1.57
C TYR A 327 -25.68 12.45 -2.82
N SER A 328 -26.30 12.82 -3.96
CA SER A 328 -25.99 12.18 -5.24
C SER A 328 -26.04 13.24 -6.36
N ALA A 329 -24.97 13.34 -7.13
CA ALA A 329 -24.89 14.26 -8.27
C ALA A 329 -24.11 13.67 -9.43
N ARG A 330 -24.58 13.91 -10.64
CA ARG A 330 -23.92 13.50 -11.88
C ARG A 330 -22.75 14.44 -12.18
N LEU A 331 -21.62 13.84 -12.58
CA LEU A 331 -20.44 14.55 -13.02
C LEU A 331 -20.39 14.56 -14.55
N ASN A 332 -20.10 15.73 -15.15
CA ASN A 332 -20.03 15.86 -16.60
C ASN A 332 -18.73 15.30 -17.16
N SER A 333 -17.64 15.41 -16.41
CA SER A 333 -16.36 14.75 -16.68
C SER A 333 -15.55 14.70 -15.38
N ALA A 334 -15.04 13.55 -15.05
CA ALA A 334 -14.04 13.41 -13.99
C ALA A 334 -13.12 12.27 -14.35
N ALA A 335 -11.82 12.46 -14.26
CA ALA A 335 -10.83 11.44 -14.52
C ALA A 335 -9.58 11.68 -13.68
N GLY A 336 -9.02 10.60 -13.11
CA GLY A 336 -7.85 10.68 -12.25
C GLY A 336 -8.16 11.24 -10.86
N LEU A 337 -7.15 11.78 -10.19
CA LEU A 337 -7.29 12.31 -8.84
C LEU A 337 -8.10 13.62 -8.86
N VAL A 338 -9.25 13.62 -8.20
CA VAL A 338 -10.13 14.79 -8.07
C VAL A 338 -10.29 15.19 -6.62
N ARG A 339 -10.38 16.49 -6.37
CA ARG A 339 -10.76 17.02 -5.06
C ARG A 339 -12.27 17.30 -5.07
N VAL A 340 -12.94 16.82 -4.02
CA VAL A 340 -14.35 17.11 -3.74
C VAL A 340 -14.43 17.96 -2.49
N ASP A 341 -14.94 19.19 -2.66
CA ASP A 341 -15.16 20.11 -1.55
C ASP A 341 -16.66 20.15 -1.23
N PHE A 342 -16.99 20.01 0.05
CA PHE A 342 -18.36 20.09 0.58
C PHE A 342 -18.51 21.30 1.50
N GLU A 343 -19.67 21.94 1.47
CA GLU A 343 -20.02 23.02 2.36
C GLU A 343 -21.50 22.96 2.77
N LEU A 344 -21.73 22.89 4.08
CA LEU A 344 -23.06 23.08 4.67
C LEU A 344 -23.34 24.57 4.85
N ASP A 345 -24.57 24.99 4.65
CA ASP A 345 -25.02 26.34 5.03
C ASP A 345 -25.07 26.51 6.57
N HIS A 346 -25.39 25.43 7.30
CA HIS A 346 -25.49 25.41 8.76
C HIS A 346 -24.73 24.21 9.37
N ALA A 347 -24.18 24.42 10.58
CA ALA A 347 -23.54 23.40 11.41
C ALA A 347 -23.74 23.77 12.90
N ILE A 348 -23.54 22.84 13.80
CA ILE A 348 -23.54 23.12 15.25
C ILE A 348 -22.24 23.87 15.58
N GLY A 349 -22.37 25.09 16.10
CA GLY A 349 -21.20 25.85 16.56
C GLY A 349 -20.60 25.24 17.84
N PRO A 350 -19.38 25.71 18.18
CA PRO A 350 -18.74 25.31 19.44
C PRO A 350 -19.61 25.59 20.66
N ILE A 351 -19.67 24.62 21.57
CA ILE A 351 -20.33 24.73 22.89
C ILE A 351 -19.30 24.46 23.99
N PRO A 352 -19.57 24.87 25.24
CA PRO A 352 -18.59 24.66 26.34
C PRO A 352 -18.17 23.20 26.55
N ALA A 353 -19.05 22.23 26.22
CA ALA A 353 -18.77 20.81 26.33
C ALA A 353 -18.03 20.22 25.12
N ASP A 354 -18.10 20.88 23.97
CA ASP A 354 -17.39 20.48 22.75
C ASP A 354 -16.98 21.73 21.94
N PRO A 355 -15.66 22.05 21.88
CA PRO A 355 -15.19 23.24 21.20
C PRO A 355 -15.16 23.12 19.67
N ARG A 356 -15.59 21.99 19.11
CA ARG A 356 -15.59 21.75 17.67
C ARG A 356 -16.83 22.35 16.99
N GLU A 357 -16.66 22.77 15.75
CA GLU A 357 -17.79 22.96 14.82
C GLU A 357 -18.20 21.58 14.29
N LEU A 358 -19.45 21.18 14.43
CA LEU A 358 -19.96 19.87 14.08
C LEU A 358 -21.00 19.95 12.97
N GLY A 359 -20.65 19.41 11.80
CA GLY A 359 -21.50 19.33 10.61
C GLY A 359 -22.25 17.99 10.52
N LEU A 360 -21.75 17.09 9.71
CA LEU A 360 -22.30 15.75 9.47
C LEU A 360 -21.57 14.71 10.29
N GLN A 361 -22.25 13.62 10.60
CA GLN A 361 -21.66 12.43 11.17
C GLN A 361 -21.54 11.35 10.06
N VAL A 362 -20.36 10.80 9.84
CA VAL A 362 -20.09 9.88 8.74
C VAL A 362 -19.60 8.55 9.29
N ASP A 363 -20.21 7.45 8.86
CA ASP A 363 -19.88 6.09 9.28
C ASP A 363 -18.76 5.51 8.40
N PHE A 364 -17.67 5.09 9.03
CA PHE A 364 -16.52 4.45 8.38
C PHE A 364 -16.41 2.95 8.69
N SER A 365 -17.37 2.37 9.41
CA SER A 365 -17.32 0.95 9.81
C SER A 365 -17.75 -0.03 8.71
N GLY A 366 -18.41 0.46 7.66
CA GLY A 366 -19.00 -0.35 6.59
C GLY A 366 -18.41 -0.09 5.21
N ALA A 367 -19.30 -0.07 4.20
CA ALA A 367 -18.94 0.34 2.85
C ALA A 367 -18.46 1.81 2.83
N SER A 368 -17.66 2.16 1.82
CA SER A 368 -17.19 3.53 1.63
C SER A 368 -18.35 4.54 1.65
N PRO A 369 -18.35 5.52 2.55
CA PRO A 369 -19.41 6.50 2.61
C PRO A 369 -19.41 7.48 1.43
N ILE A 370 -18.29 7.59 0.69
CA ILE A 370 -18.16 8.47 -0.48
C ILE A 370 -17.63 7.65 -1.65
N SER A 371 -18.20 7.82 -2.85
CA SER A 371 -17.73 7.15 -4.07
C SER A 371 -18.06 7.97 -5.32
N ILE A 372 -17.26 7.80 -6.37
CA ILE A 372 -17.55 8.22 -7.75
C ILE A 372 -17.66 6.95 -8.61
N ARG A 373 -18.82 6.71 -9.20
CA ARG A 373 -19.11 5.49 -9.96
C ARG A 373 -19.59 5.79 -11.36
#